data_1e209e928b861a309c99fc1f0ef79e15
#
_entry.id   1e209e928b861a309c99fc1f0ef79e15
#
_cell.length_a   1.000
_cell.length_b   1.000
_cell.length_c   1.000
_cell.angle_alpha   90.00
_cell.angle_beta   90.00
_cell.angle_gamma   90.00
#
_symmetry.space_group_name_H-M   'P 1'
#
loop_
_entity.id
_entity.type
_entity.pdbx_description
1 polymer ?
#
loop_
_entity_poly.entity_id
_entity_poly.type
_entity_poly.pdbx_seq_one_letter_code
_entity_poly.pdbx_strand_id
1 'polypeptide(L)'
;MKRIIFTAILALATLSASAQTLVVYYSKPGETYTPDGIINLKKGNTQEVAERIQKLAKADIFRVETAKAYPNDYKTLIDVAKEELNAKARPAIKGDIDISKYDTIYIGWPCWWGTLPMCMFTFIEKHDWTGKTVIPFTTHEGSGFGSGLRDLKAAVKGATVTKGLSLRGTAARSSDAQIEKFVTGVK
;
A
#
# COMPACT_ATOMS: atom_id res chain seq x y z
N MET A 1 2.84 39.68 -58.64
CA MET A 1 3.63 39.11 -57.52
C MET A 1 2.68 38.46 -56.53
N LYS A 2 2.53 37.12 -56.53
CA LYS A 2 1.66 36.39 -55.62
C LYS A 2 2.49 35.99 -54.38
N ARG A 3 2.09 36.52 -53.21
CA ARG A 3 2.70 36.14 -51.91
C ARG A 3 2.05 34.83 -51.43
N ILE A 4 2.81 33.78 -51.36
CA ILE A 4 2.41 32.50 -50.75
C ILE A 4 2.68 32.62 -49.25
N ILE A 5 1.61 32.62 -48.45
CA ILE A 5 1.71 32.59 -47.00
C ILE A 5 1.80 31.11 -46.59
N PHE A 6 2.96 30.68 -46.09
CA PHE A 6 3.14 29.38 -45.47
C PHE A 6 2.61 29.43 -44.04
N THR A 7 1.46 28.82 -43.77
CA THR A 7 0.95 28.65 -42.43
C THR A 7 1.58 27.35 -41.84
N ALA A 8 2.56 27.51 -40.98
CA ALA A 8 3.14 26.40 -40.23
C ALA A 8 2.13 25.94 -39.17
N ILE A 9 1.53 24.77 -39.35
CA ILE A 9 0.72 24.12 -38.30
C ILE A 9 1.68 23.45 -37.32
N LEU A 10 1.83 24.06 -36.14
CA LEU A 10 2.58 23.48 -35.02
C LEU A 10 1.69 22.39 -34.39
N ALA A 11 1.92 21.12 -34.75
CA ALA A 11 1.28 19.98 -34.11
C ALA A 11 1.81 19.84 -32.67
N LEU A 12 1.03 20.29 -31.71
CA LEU A 12 1.31 20.04 -30.29
C LEU A 12 1.06 18.55 -30.03
N ALA A 13 2.11 17.74 -30.04
CA ALA A 13 2.04 16.36 -29.58
C ALA A 13 1.83 16.39 -28.03
N THR A 14 0.58 16.23 -27.61
CA THR A 14 0.29 15.95 -26.19
C THR A 14 0.87 14.56 -25.87
N LEU A 15 2.03 14.51 -25.21
CA LEU A 15 2.48 13.29 -24.55
C LEU A 15 1.43 12.98 -23.48
N SER A 16 0.53 12.04 -23.77
CA SER A 16 -0.26 11.39 -22.73
C SER A 16 0.73 10.66 -21.83
N ALA A 17 1.09 11.25 -20.69
CA ALA A 17 1.76 10.52 -19.63
C ALA A 17 0.84 9.34 -19.24
N SER A 18 1.29 8.13 -19.50
CA SER A 18 0.58 6.93 -19.04
C SER A 18 0.47 7.02 -17.52
N ALA A 19 -0.75 6.93 -16.99
CA ALA A 19 -0.98 6.91 -15.54
C ALA A 19 -0.10 5.85 -14.90
N GLN A 20 0.83 6.28 -14.03
CA GLN A 20 1.76 5.36 -13.38
C GLN A 20 1.13 4.82 -12.09
N THR A 21 1.33 3.54 -11.87
CA THR A 21 0.79 2.83 -10.70
C THR A 21 1.93 2.42 -9.77
N LEU A 22 1.72 2.60 -8.48
CA LEU A 22 2.64 2.19 -7.42
C LEU A 22 1.95 1.26 -6.44
N VAL A 23 2.66 0.26 -5.94
CA VAL A 23 2.27 -0.54 -4.78
C VAL A 23 3.18 -0.16 -3.62
N VAL A 24 2.62 0.43 -2.58
CA VAL A 24 3.30 0.70 -1.32
C VAL A 24 2.80 -0.27 -0.27
N TYR A 25 3.68 -0.93 0.45
CA TYR A 25 3.26 -1.85 1.49
C TYR A 25 4.24 -1.96 2.65
N TYR A 26 3.71 -2.31 3.81
CA TYR A 26 4.48 -2.86 4.92
C TYR A 26 4.14 -4.34 5.09
N SER A 27 5.14 -5.14 5.40
CA SER A 27 4.96 -6.56 5.70
C SER A 27 6.10 -7.06 6.59
N LYS A 28 5.78 -7.91 7.55
CA LYS A 28 6.77 -8.51 8.44
C LYS A 28 6.82 -10.02 8.23
N PRO A 29 8.00 -10.58 7.90
CA PRO A 29 8.27 -12.02 8.06
C PRO A 29 8.47 -12.37 9.53
N GLY A 30 8.59 -13.63 9.85
CA GLY A 30 8.79 -14.13 11.20
C GLY A 30 7.52 -14.66 11.85
N GLU A 31 7.45 -14.65 13.15
CA GLU A 31 6.31 -15.17 13.88
C GLU A 31 5.02 -14.40 13.57
N THR A 32 3.98 -15.15 13.28
CA THR A 32 2.68 -14.64 12.87
C THR A 32 1.59 -15.51 13.49
N TYR A 33 0.55 -14.85 14.03
CA TYR A 33 -0.62 -15.54 14.54
C TYR A 33 -1.46 -16.12 13.39
N THR A 34 -1.95 -17.34 13.61
CA THR A 34 -3.00 -17.98 12.82
C THR A 34 -4.03 -18.61 13.76
N PRO A 35 -5.23 -18.97 13.31
CA PRO A 35 -6.19 -19.69 14.15
C PRO A 35 -5.66 -21.00 14.76
N ASP A 36 -4.67 -21.62 14.08
CA ASP A 36 -4.06 -22.89 14.51
C ASP A 36 -2.80 -22.69 15.38
N GLY A 37 -2.46 -21.43 15.72
CA GLY A 37 -1.30 -21.08 16.55
C GLY A 37 -0.32 -20.14 15.87
N ILE A 38 0.84 -19.96 16.51
CA ILE A 38 1.92 -19.10 15.96
C ILE A 38 2.75 -19.91 14.98
N ILE A 39 2.93 -19.37 13.77
CA ILE A 39 3.78 -19.93 12.72
C ILE A 39 4.90 -18.96 12.35
N ASN A 40 5.99 -19.47 11.77
CA ASN A 40 7.08 -18.64 11.30
C ASN A 40 7.06 -18.52 9.76
N LEU A 41 6.85 -17.31 9.25
CA LEU A 41 6.77 -17.01 7.83
C LEU A 41 8.11 -16.50 7.29
N LYS A 42 8.64 -17.14 6.25
CA LYS A 42 9.81 -16.62 5.50
C LYS A 42 9.49 -15.31 4.78
N LYS A 43 8.25 -15.15 4.33
CA LYS A 43 7.71 -13.94 3.68
C LYS A 43 6.35 -13.62 4.29
N GLY A 44 6.15 -12.36 4.69
CA GLY A 44 4.91 -11.94 5.33
C GLY A 44 3.72 -11.95 4.35
N ASN A 45 2.52 -12.17 4.87
CA ASN A 45 1.30 -12.31 4.09
C ASN A 45 0.99 -11.09 3.21
N THR A 46 1.18 -9.88 3.74
CA THR A 46 0.94 -8.63 2.97
C THR A 46 1.89 -8.53 1.78
N GLN A 47 3.16 -8.97 1.92
CA GLN A 47 4.11 -9.01 0.82
C GLN A 47 3.69 -9.98 -0.28
N GLU A 48 3.15 -11.15 0.07
CA GLU A 48 2.62 -12.11 -0.91
C GLU A 48 1.53 -11.49 -1.78
N VAL A 49 0.62 -10.72 -1.16
CA VAL A 49 -0.45 -10.01 -1.87
C VAL A 49 0.11 -8.85 -2.70
N ALA A 50 1.01 -8.04 -2.12
CA ALA A 50 1.60 -6.87 -2.78
C ALA A 50 2.32 -7.23 -4.09
N GLU A 51 3.13 -8.29 -4.08
CA GLU A 51 3.88 -8.74 -5.26
C GLU A 51 2.96 -9.26 -6.37
N ARG A 52 1.82 -9.87 -6.02
CA ARG A 52 0.81 -10.27 -7.01
C ARG A 52 0.08 -9.08 -7.61
N ILE A 53 -0.33 -8.11 -6.78
CA ILE A 53 -0.92 -6.86 -7.25
C ILE A 53 0.06 -6.15 -8.19
N GLN A 54 1.34 -6.05 -7.81
CA GLN A 54 2.38 -5.42 -8.61
C GLN A 54 2.49 -6.03 -10.00
N LYS A 55 2.51 -7.37 -10.10
CA LYS A 55 2.58 -8.08 -11.39
C LYS A 55 1.34 -7.83 -12.25
N LEU A 56 0.14 -7.94 -11.66
CA LEU A 56 -1.14 -7.80 -12.38
C LEU A 56 -1.39 -6.35 -12.83
N ALA A 57 -1.05 -5.39 -12.00
CA ALA A 57 -1.19 -3.97 -12.30
C ALA A 57 -0.02 -3.42 -13.15
N LYS A 58 1.06 -4.18 -13.35
CA LYS A 58 2.32 -3.73 -13.97
C LYS A 58 2.87 -2.48 -13.29
N ALA A 59 2.79 -2.46 -11.96
CA ALA A 59 3.10 -1.33 -11.11
C ALA A 59 4.56 -1.34 -10.65
N ASP A 60 5.08 -0.16 -10.27
CA ASP A 60 6.25 -0.08 -9.41
C ASP A 60 5.90 -0.58 -8.01
N ILE A 61 6.90 -0.94 -7.22
CA ILE A 61 6.66 -1.45 -5.86
C ILE A 61 7.64 -0.84 -4.86
N PHE A 62 7.14 -0.41 -3.72
CA PHE A 62 7.93 0.13 -2.62
C PHE A 62 7.53 -0.53 -1.30
N ARG A 63 8.51 -1.11 -0.60
CA ARG A 63 8.32 -1.67 0.73
C ARG A 63 8.71 -0.65 1.79
N VAL A 64 7.79 -0.29 2.65
CA VAL A 64 8.08 0.49 3.85
C VAL A 64 8.84 -0.41 4.82
N GLU A 65 10.04 -0.01 5.22
CA GLU A 65 10.85 -0.70 6.21
C GLU A 65 11.17 0.23 7.37
N THR A 66 11.06 -0.27 8.60
CA THR A 66 11.45 0.51 9.78
C THR A 66 12.96 0.55 9.96
N ALA A 67 13.49 1.69 10.40
CA ALA A 67 14.93 1.85 10.69
C ALA A 67 15.39 0.87 11.76
N LYS A 68 14.58 0.70 12.83
CA LYS A 68 14.75 -0.33 13.83
C LYS A 68 13.79 -1.48 13.51
N ALA A 69 14.33 -2.68 13.34
CA ALA A 69 13.51 -3.85 13.07
C ALA A 69 12.57 -4.16 14.25
N TYR A 70 11.34 -4.55 13.94
CA TYR A 70 10.42 -5.08 14.95
C TYR A 70 10.88 -6.44 15.49
N PRO A 71 10.50 -6.80 16.73
CA PRO A 71 10.81 -8.10 17.30
C PRO A 71 10.34 -9.27 16.43
N ASN A 72 11.08 -10.38 16.42
CA ASN A 72 10.63 -11.60 15.75
C ASN A 72 9.59 -12.35 16.58
N ASP A 73 9.76 -12.38 17.89
CA ASP A 73 8.81 -12.96 18.83
C ASP A 73 7.47 -12.26 18.73
N TYR A 74 6.40 -13.06 18.53
CA TYR A 74 5.07 -12.52 18.29
C TYR A 74 4.52 -11.73 19.47
N LYS A 75 4.72 -12.24 20.70
CA LYS A 75 4.20 -11.59 21.91
C LYS A 75 4.85 -10.22 22.10
N THR A 76 6.17 -10.16 22.02
CA THR A 76 6.92 -8.89 22.11
C THR A 76 6.51 -7.92 21.00
N LEU A 77 6.27 -8.43 19.79
CA LEU A 77 5.81 -7.63 18.66
C LEU A 77 4.45 -6.95 18.93
N ILE A 78 3.48 -7.71 19.44
CA ILE A 78 2.13 -7.16 19.67
C ILE A 78 2.15 -6.11 20.80
N ASP A 79 3.03 -6.27 21.81
CA ASP A 79 3.19 -5.29 22.88
C ASP A 79 3.79 -3.99 22.33
N VAL A 80 4.89 -4.06 21.57
CA VAL A 80 5.51 -2.90 20.92
C VAL A 80 4.52 -2.19 19.98
N ALA A 81 3.79 -2.95 19.16
CA ALA A 81 2.80 -2.37 18.25
C ALA A 81 1.64 -1.68 19.01
N LYS A 82 1.26 -2.21 20.19
CA LYS A 82 0.25 -1.58 21.06
C LYS A 82 0.74 -0.28 21.67
N GLU A 83 1.97 -0.27 22.16
CA GLU A 83 2.60 0.94 22.68
C GLU A 83 2.71 2.03 21.62
N GLU A 84 3.18 1.69 20.42
CA GLU A 84 3.25 2.63 19.31
C GLU A 84 1.88 3.20 18.93
N LEU A 85 0.84 2.38 18.89
CA LEU A 85 -0.53 2.81 18.63
C LEU A 85 -1.02 3.78 19.69
N ASN A 86 -0.85 3.44 20.97
CA ASN A 86 -1.30 4.28 22.10
C ASN A 86 -0.57 5.64 22.13
N ALA A 87 0.73 5.63 21.82
CA ALA A 87 1.55 6.84 21.74
C ALA A 87 1.36 7.61 20.43
N LYS A 88 0.59 7.09 19.47
CA LYS A 88 0.54 7.60 18.09
C LYS A 88 1.94 7.82 17.50
N ALA A 89 2.83 6.87 17.77
CA ALA A 89 4.23 6.96 17.39
C ALA A 89 4.41 7.05 15.86
N ARG A 90 5.53 7.59 15.44
CA ARG A 90 5.97 7.62 14.04
C ARG A 90 7.35 7.00 13.93
N PRO A 91 7.44 5.65 13.97
CA PRO A 91 8.71 4.95 13.86
C PRO A 91 9.45 5.38 12.60
N ALA A 92 10.74 5.66 12.73
CA ALA A 92 11.57 6.02 11.58
C ALA A 92 11.61 4.90 10.55
N ILE A 93 11.54 5.25 9.27
CA ILE A 93 11.58 4.32 8.14
C ILE A 93 12.86 4.50 7.33
N LYS A 94 13.25 3.44 6.60
CA LYS A 94 14.39 3.43 5.69
C LYS A 94 13.93 3.84 4.30
N GLY A 95 14.71 4.75 3.69
CA GLY A 95 14.45 5.20 2.33
C GLY A 95 13.13 5.94 2.17
N ASP A 96 12.84 6.29 0.95
CA ASP A 96 11.62 6.96 0.53
C ASP A 96 11.42 6.75 -0.97
N ILE A 97 10.23 7.07 -1.49
CA ILE A 97 9.93 7.07 -2.92
C ILE A 97 9.14 8.34 -3.26
N ASP A 98 9.55 9.04 -4.30
CA ASP A 98 8.76 10.15 -4.82
C ASP A 98 7.46 9.63 -5.44
N ILE A 99 6.34 9.93 -4.78
CA ILE A 99 5.02 9.54 -5.25
C ILE A 99 4.40 10.52 -6.25
N SER A 100 5.05 11.64 -6.57
CA SER A 100 4.47 12.70 -7.42
C SER A 100 4.06 12.20 -8.80
N LYS A 101 4.83 11.27 -9.37
CA LYS A 101 4.61 10.70 -10.71
C LYS A 101 3.50 9.62 -10.79
N TYR A 102 2.94 9.20 -9.66
CA TYR A 102 1.93 8.14 -9.62
C TYR A 102 0.54 8.72 -9.39
N ASP A 103 -0.41 8.33 -10.23
CA ASP A 103 -1.83 8.72 -10.10
C ASP A 103 -2.61 7.69 -9.29
N THR A 104 -2.22 6.42 -9.38
CA THR A 104 -2.86 5.30 -8.70
C THR A 104 -1.87 4.62 -7.75
N ILE A 105 -2.23 4.54 -6.47
CA ILE A 105 -1.35 3.95 -5.45
C ILE A 105 -2.11 2.91 -4.65
N TYR A 106 -1.68 1.65 -4.77
CA TYR A 106 -2.10 0.59 -3.85
C TYR A 106 -1.37 0.75 -2.53
N ILE A 107 -2.09 0.72 -1.41
CA ILE A 107 -1.50 0.78 -0.06
C ILE A 107 -1.87 -0.48 0.71
N GLY A 108 -0.86 -1.25 1.12
CA GLY A 108 -1.01 -2.54 1.78
C GLY A 108 -0.40 -2.63 3.18
N TRP A 109 -1.12 -3.28 4.12
CA TRP A 109 -0.63 -3.45 5.47
C TRP A 109 -1.19 -4.70 6.16
N PRO A 110 -0.48 -5.31 7.12
CA PRO A 110 -1.08 -6.23 8.07
C PRO A 110 -1.91 -5.45 9.10
N CYS A 111 -3.11 -5.93 9.39
CA CYS A 111 -3.96 -5.29 10.39
C CYS A 111 -3.39 -5.52 11.80
N TRP A 112 -2.78 -4.49 12.38
CA TRP A 112 -2.26 -4.52 13.75
C TRP A 112 -3.17 -3.70 14.65
N TRP A 113 -3.69 -4.34 15.70
CA TRP A 113 -4.61 -3.72 16.64
C TRP A 113 -5.80 -3.00 15.98
N GLY A 114 -6.28 -3.55 14.88
CA GLY A 114 -7.43 -3.01 14.14
C GLY A 114 -7.12 -1.85 13.21
N THR A 115 -5.86 -1.49 12.98
CA THR A 115 -5.48 -0.39 12.10
C THR A 115 -4.18 -0.69 11.34
N LEU A 116 -3.58 0.34 10.70
CA LEU A 116 -2.27 0.25 10.07
C LEU A 116 -1.16 0.25 11.13
N PRO A 117 -0.04 -0.46 10.90
CA PRO A 117 1.18 -0.27 11.68
C PRO A 117 1.64 1.19 11.65
N MET A 118 2.16 1.70 12.77
CA MET A 118 2.49 3.12 12.91
C MET A 118 3.55 3.61 11.92
N CYS A 119 4.44 2.75 11.45
CA CYS A 119 5.41 3.08 10.39
C CYS A 119 4.74 3.43 9.04
N MET A 120 3.54 2.92 8.77
CA MET A 120 2.79 3.31 7.57
C MET A 120 2.33 4.76 7.65
N PHE A 121 1.93 5.25 8.83
CA PHE A 121 1.62 6.67 9.01
C PHE A 121 2.86 7.55 8.82
N THR A 122 4.05 7.08 9.25
CA THR A 122 5.31 7.79 8.98
C THR A 122 5.52 8.00 7.48
N PHE A 123 5.27 6.99 6.66
CA PHE A 123 5.35 7.09 5.21
C PHE A 123 4.24 8.01 4.66
N ILE A 124 3.00 7.77 5.03
CA ILE A 124 1.84 8.47 4.48
C ILE A 124 1.92 9.98 4.72
N GLU A 125 2.31 10.39 5.92
CA GLU A 125 2.34 11.80 6.33
C GLU A 125 3.47 12.62 5.69
N LYS A 126 4.44 11.98 5.01
CA LYS A 126 5.51 12.64 4.29
C LYS A 126 5.10 13.15 2.89
N HIS A 127 3.98 12.67 2.36
CA HIS A 127 3.64 12.85 0.95
C HIS A 127 2.37 13.66 0.74
N ASP A 128 2.29 14.33 -0.42
CA ASP A 128 1.05 14.94 -0.91
C ASP A 128 0.22 13.91 -1.68
N TRP A 129 -1.00 13.69 -1.22
CA TRP A 129 -1.95 12.74 -1.78
C TRP A 129 -3.00 13.40 -2.67
N THR A 130 -2.94 14.72 -2.86
CA THR A 130 -3.94 15.48 -3.63
C THR A 130 -4.08 14.95 -5.04
N GLY A 131 -5.32 14.65 -5.44
CA GLY A 131 -5.67 14.16 -6.77
C GLY A 131 -5.34 12.69 -7.05
N LYS A 132 -4.75 11.96 -6.10
CA LYS A 132 -4.39 10.55 -6.28
C LYS A 132 -5.56 9.60 -5.99
N THR A 133 -5.57 8.46 -6.66
CA THR A 133 -6.45 7.33 -6.33
C THR A 133 -5.70 6.35 -5.44
N VAL A 134 -6.18 6.14 -4.23
CA VAL A 134 -5.61 5.21 -3.25
C VAL A 134 -6.47 3.95 -3.17
N ILE A 135 -5.86 2.80 -3.39
CA ILE A 135 -6.50 1.49 -3.41
C ILE A 135 -5.97 0.65 -2.24
N PRO A 136 -6.69 0.57 -1.12
CA PRO A 136 -6.22 -0.13 0.06
C PRO A 136 -6.29 -1.65 -0.06
N PHE A 137 -5.32 -2.36 0.54
CA PHE A 137 -5.45 -3.79 0.80
C PHE A 137 -4.85 -4.14 2.16
N THR A 138 -5.44 -5.11 2.83
CA THR A 138 -4.98 -5.56 4.14
C THR A 138 -4.98 -7.08 4.28
N THR A 139 -4.04 -7.58 5.07
CA THR A 139 -4.07 -8.96 5.54
C THR A 139 -4.34 -9.00 7.06
N HIS A 140 -5.16 -9.95 7.50
CA HIS A 140 -5.65 -10.04 8.88
C HIS A 140 -6.00 -11.49 9.24
N GLU A 141 -6.31 -11.77 10.50
CA GLU A 141 -6.83 -13.09 10.91
C GLU A 141 -8.25 -13.01 11.53
N GLY A 142 -9.11 -12.13 10.97
CA GLY A 142 -10.52 -12.02 11.34
C GLY A 142 -11.04 -10.60 11.48
N SER A 143 -10.17 -9.61 11.67
CA SER A 143 -10.55 -8.21 11.91
C SER A 143 -10.96 -7.43 10.65
N GLY A 144 -10.70 -7.96 9.45
CA GLY A 144 -10.86 -7.17 8.23
C GLY A 144 -9.93 -5.95 8.24
N PHE A 145 -10.42 -4.83 7.77
CA PHE A 145 -9.72 -3.55 7.86
C PHE A 145 -9.72 -2.96 9.29
N GLY A 146 -10.62 -3.42 10.16
CA GLY A 146 -10.86 -2.76 11.43
C GLY A 146 -11.20 -1.28 11.24
N SER A 147 -10.50 -0.38 11.95
CA SER A 147 -10.56 1.07 11.73
C SER A 147 -9.63 1.55 10.60
N GLY A 148 -8.74 0.69 10.10
CA GLY A 148 -7.65 1.06 9.20
C GLY A 148 -8.09 1.78 7.93
N LEU A 149 -9.24 1.41 7.35
CA LEU A 149 -9.75 2.13 6.17
C LEU A 149 -10.16 3.57 6.49
N ARG A 150 -10.78 3.78 7.65
CA ARG A 150 -11.13 5.13 8.12
C ARG A 150 -9.87 5.94 8.43
N ASP A 151 -8.91 5.32 9.10
CA ASP A 151 -7.67 5.96 9.53
C ASP A 151 -6.79 6.32 8.32
N LEU A 152 -6.73 5.42 7.31
CA LEU A 152 -6.08 5.70 6.03
C LEU A 152 -6.74 6.90 5.33
N LYS A 153 -8.08 6.91 5.19
CA LYS A 153 -8.82 8.02 4.56
C LYS A 153 -8.52 9.36 5.24
N ALA A 154 -8.41 9.37 6.55
CA ALA A 154 -8.08 10.58 7.30
C ALA A 154 -6.63 11.05 7.06
N ALA A 155 -5.71 10.12 6.78
CA ALA A 155 -4.29 10.42 6.59
C ALA A 155 -3.95 10.86 5.17
N VAL A 156 -4.59 10.29 4.13
CA VAL A 156 -4.33 10.61 2.70
C VAL A 156 -5.25 11.75 2.23
N LYS A 157 -5.09 12.91 2.80
CA LYS A 157 -5.93 14.07 2.48
C LYS A 157 -5.86 14.44 1.00
N GLY A 158 -7.01 14.72 0.39
CA GLY A 158 -7.11 15.09 -1.02
C GLY A 158 -7.11 13.91 -2.00
N ALA A 159 -6.90 12.67 -1.52
CA ALA A 159 -7.01 11.47 -2.35
C ALA A 159 -8.44 10.93 -2.43
N THR A 160 -8.74 10.23 -3.53
CA THR A 160 -9.90 9.35 -3.64
C THR A 160 -9.53 7.96 -3.13
N VAL A 161 -10.16 7.48 -2.05
CA VAL A 161 -9.88 6.16 -1.47
C VAL A 161 -10.97 5.18 -1.84
N THR A 162 -10.62 4.09 -2.53
CA THR A 162 -11.55 3.06 -2.97
C THR A 162 -11.98 2.09 -1.85
N LYS A 163 -12.84 1.12 -2.18
CA LYS A 163 -13.32 0.11 -1.22
C LYS A 163 -12.22 -0.82 -0.70
N GLY A 164 -11.25 -1.17 -1.54
CA GLY A 164 -10.11 -2.02 -1.17
C GLY A 164 -10.37 -3.52 -1.09
N LEU A 165 -9.29 -4.27 -0.79
CA LEU A 165 -9.27 -5.74 -0.64
C LEU A 165 -8.84 -6.10 0.78
N SER A 166 -9.62 -6.98 1.44
CA SER A 166 -9.32 -7.51 2.76
C SER A 166 -9.21 -9.04 2.69
N LEU A 167 -8.05 -9.59 3.04
CA LEU A 167 -7.76 -11.02 2.95
C LEU A 167 -7.31 -11.60 4.29
N ARG A 168 -7.74 -12.82 4.62
CA ARG A 168 -7.08 -13.57 5.70
C ARG A 168 -5.64 -13.86 5.31
N GLY A 169 -4.72 -13.68 6.23
CA GLY A 169 -3.31 -13.97 6.02
C GLY A 169 -3.07 -15.43 5.67
N THR A 170 -3.79 -16.35 6.34
CA THR A 170 -3.77 -17.78 6.03
C THR A 170 -4.20 -18.10 4.60
N ALA A 171 -5.05 -17.27 3.98
CA ALA A 171 -5.48 -17.40 2.59
C ALA A 171 -4.62 -16.62 1.59
N ALA A 172 -3.68 -15.78 2.04
CA ALA A 172 -2.94 -14.87 1.16
C ALA A 172 -2.25 -15.58 -0.01
N ARG A 173 -1.77 -16.82 0.22
CA ARG A 173 -1.06 -17.62 -0.81
C ARG A 173 -1.97 -18.32 -1.82
N SER A 174 -3.25 -18.47 -1.51
CA SER A 174 -4.25 -19.19 -2.34
C SER A 174 -5.32 -18.27 -2.93
N SER A 175 -5.20 -16.94 -2.80
CA SER A 175 -6.22 -15.98 -3.21
C SER A 175 -5.98 -15.36 -4.60
N ASP A 176 -5.30 -16.05 -5.51
CA ASP A 176 -4.93 -15.51 -6.82
C ASP A 176 -6.14 -14.96 -7.60
N ALA A 177 -7.22 -15.74 -7.72
CA ALA A 177 -8.43 -15.32 -8.42
C ALA A 177 -9.11 -14.08 -7.78
N GLN A 178 -9.07 -13.98 -6.45
CA GLN A 178 -9.63 -12.83 -5.74
C GLN A 178 -8.78 -11.57 -5.95
N ILE A 179 -7.46 -11.71 -5.95
CA ILE A 179 -6.52 -10.61 -6.20
C ILE A 179 -6.64 -10.15 -7.66
N GLU A 180 -6.74 -11.08 -8.61
CA GLU A 180 -6.92 -10.76 -10.03
C GLU A 180 -8.23 -9.98 -10.26
N LYS A 181 -9.35 -10.48 -9.71
CA LYS A 181 -10.63 -9.77 -9.77
C LYS A 181 -10.56 -8.37 -9.15
N PHE A 182 -9.84 -8.24 -8.04
CA PHE A 182 -9.63 -6.95 -7.39
C PHE A 182 -8.88 -5.97 -8.27
N VAL A 183 -7.76 -6.37 -8.86
CA VAL A 183 -6.92 -5.50 -9.70
C VAL A 183 -7.64 -5.14 -11.02
N THR A 184 -8.33 -6.08 -11.64
CA THR A 184 -9.07 -5.85 -12.89
C THR A 184 -10.33 -5.00 -12.70
N GLY A 185 -10.94 -5.06 -11.52
CA GLY A 185 -12.14 -4.29 -11.18
C GLY A 185 -11.89 -2.82 -10.82
N VAL A 186 -10.64 -2.40 -10.74
CA VAL A 186 -10.26 -1.00 -10.44
C VAL A 186 -10.07 -0.15 -11.71
N LYS A 187 -10.17 -0.76 -12.88
CA LYS A 187 -10.03 -0.07 -14.18
C LYS A 187 -11.27 0.73 -14.54
#